data_ec31dedbd074bb8c72812f2d5729f2bf
#
_entry.id   ec31dedbd074bb8c72812f2d5729f2bf
#
_cell.length_a   1.000
_cell.length_b   1.000
_cell.length_c   1.000
_cell.angle_alpha   90.00
_cell.angle_beta   90.00
_cell.angle_gamma   90.00
#
_symmetry.space_group_name_H-M   'P 1'
#
loop_
_entity.id
_entity.type
_entity.pdbx_description
1 polymer ?
#
loop_
_entity_poly.entity_id
_entity_poly.type
_entity_poly.pdbx_seq_one_letter_code
_entity_poly.pdbx_strand_id
1 'polypeptide(L)'
;SEQQMMFSHDGLRDSLTYLAAPPYFYESLRRELASAERNKTRLALIRFQLLPNIPENESLYEAAILAFAELLKGATRSEDLCARLGRFEFTMIVSAQIDIAGAIAERVQSSWFETNFLCQAYVVSASGKESPLEILNRLDGAPALKGP
;
A
#
# COMPACT_ATOMS: atom_id res chain seq x y z
N SER A 1 -17.18 4.17 -15.28
CA SER A 1 -15.94 4.52 -15.97
C SER A 1 -15.03 3.29 -16.09
N GLU A 2 -14.07 3.38 -16.98
CA GLU A 2 -13.09 2.30 -17.17
C GLU A 2 -12.35 1.98 -15.87
N GLN A 3 -12.01 3.01 -15.10
CA GLN A 3 -11.34 2.81 -13.81
C GLN A 3 -12.21 2.03 -12.83
N GLN A 4 -13.52 2.28 -12.84
CA GLN A 4 -14.43 1.55 -11.97
C GLN A 4 -14.56 0.09 -12.40
N MET A 5 -14.50 -0.19 -13.70
CA MET A 5 -14.56 -1.56 -14.21
C MET A 5 -13.30 -2.33 -13.89
N MET A 6 -12.14 -1.66 -13.85
CA MET A 6 -10.84 -2.27 -13.56
C MET A 6 -10.53 -2.39 -12.08
N PHE A 7 -11.32 -1.77 -11.23
CA PHE A 7 -11.07 -1.72 -9.81
C PHE A 7 -12.39 -1.80 -9.06
N SER A 8 -12.91 -3.03 -8.95
CA SER A 8 -14.17 -3.26 -8.25
C SER A 8 -13.92 -3.84 -6.86
N HIS A 9 -14.83 -3.56 -5.93
CA HIS A 9 -14.77 -4.04 -4.57
C HIS A 9 -16.16 -4.07 -3.96
N ASP A 10 -16.30 -4.72 -2.82
CA ASP A 10 -17.54 -4.80 -2.05
C ASP A 10 -17.55 -3.83 -0.86
N GLY A 11 -16.63 -2.88 -0.81
CA GLY A 11 -16.46 -1.96 0.32
C GLY A 11 -15.47 -2.45 1.36
N LEU A 12 -15.20 -3.75 1.43
CA LEU A 12 -14.27 -4.37 2.37
C LEU A 12 -13.04 -4.91 1.68
N ARG A 13 -13.23 -5.64 0.57
CA ARG A 13 -12.16 -6.33 -0.14
C ARG A 13 -12.16 -5.97 -1.61
N ASP A 14 -10.95 -5.83 -2.15
CA ASP A 14 -10.74 -5.71 -3.58
C ASP A 14 -11.07 -7.03 -4.26
N SER A 15 -11.88 -6.99 -5.33
CA SER A 15 -12.36 -8.20 -5.98
C SER A 15 -11.26 -9.02 -6.64
N LEU A 16 -10.22 -8.36 -7.15
CA LEU A 16 -9.14 -9.06 -7.84
C LEU A 16 -8.11 -9.64 -6.87
N THR A 17 -7.61 -8.83 -5.95
CA THR A 17 -6.49 -9.21 -5.08
C THR A 17 -6.93 -9.72 -3.72
N TYR A 18 -8.14 -9.41 -3.33
CA TYR A 18 -8.70 -9.69 -2.02
C TYR A 18 -8.01 -8.92 -0.89
N LEU A 19 -7.20 -7.94 -1.21
CA LEU A 19 -6.67 -7.00 -0.24
C LEU A 19 -7.78 -6.06 0.23
N ALA A 20 -7.51 -5.27 1.27
CA ALA A 20 -8.50 -4.31 1.74
C ALA A 20 -8.85 -3.30 0.64
N ALA A 21 -10.13 -2.96 0.54
CA ALA A 21 -10.62 -1.95 -0.39
C ALA A 21 -10.51 -0.56 0.24
N PRO A 22 -10.57 0.52 -0.57
CA PRO A 22 -10.41 1.87 -0.05
C PRO A 22 -11.29 2.24 1.14
N PRO A 23 -12.60 1.97 1.16
CA PRO A 23 -13.43 2.34 2.31
C PRO A 23 -12.96 1.68 3.61
N TYR A 24 -12.61 0.40 3.55
CA TYR A 24 -12.12 -0.33 4.70
C TYR A 24 -10.76 0.20 5.15
N PHE A 25 -9.89 0.55 4.19
CA PHE A 25 -8.58 1.12 4.48
C PHE A 25 -8.72 2.45 5.24
N TYR A 26 -9.55 3.37 4.74
CA TYR A 26 -9.70 4.69 5.37
C TYR A 26 -10.26 4.58 6.78
N GLU A 27 -11.22 3.72 6.99
CA GLU A 27 -11.78 3.49 8.33
C GLU A 27 -10.76 2.86 9.26
N SER A 28 -9.99 1.89 8.76
CA SER A 28 -8.92 1.27 9.55
C SER A 28 -7.84 2.27 9.92
N LEU A 29 -7.44 3.13 8.98
CA LEU A 29 -6.44 4.16 9.25
C LEU A 29 -6.92 5.12 10.33
N ARG A 30 -8.18 5.55 10.26
CA ARG A 30 -8.77 6.42 11.28
C ARG A 30 -8.69 5.77 12.66
N ARG A 31 -9.07 4.49 12.76
CA ARG A 31 -9.03 3.77 14.04
C ARG A 31 -7.61 3.57 14.55
N GLU A 32 -6.69 3.22 13.65
CA GLU A 32 -5.29 3.00 14.04
C GLU A 32 -4.62 4.29 14.50
N LEU A 33 -4.93 5.42 13.89
CA LEU A 33 -4.42 6.73 14.33
C LEU A 33 -4.94 7.07 15.73
N ALA A 34 -6.22 6.85 15.97
CA ALA A 34 -6.81 7.09 17.29
C ALA A 34 -6.18 6.17 18.35
N SER A 35 -5.97 4.91 18.01
CA SER A 35 -5.34 3.94 18.91
C SER A 35 -3.89 4.33 19.22
N ALA A 36 -3.14 4.72 18.20
CA ALA A 36 -1.75 5.14 18.36
C ALA A 36 -1.64 6.36 19.27
N GLU A 37 -2.56 7.32 19.14
CA GLU A 37 -2.59 8.50 20.01
C GLU A 37 -2.87 8.13 21.46
N ARG A 38 -3.85 7.26 21.69
CA ARG A 38 -4.20 6.83 23.06
C ARG A 38 -3.10 6.03 23.71
N ASN A 39 -2.47 5.13 22.97
CA ASN A 39 -1.51 4.16 23.50
C ASN A 39 -0.06 4.61 23.33
N LYS A 40 0.17 5.75 22.70
CA LYS A 40 1.52 6.29 22.43
C LYS A 40 2.38 5.30 21.65
N THR A 41 1.78 4.61 20.69
CA THR A 41 2.47 3.66 19.84
C THR A 41 2.86 4.29 18.51
N ARG A 42 3.74 3.62 17.77
CA ARG A 42 4.26 4.11 16.48
C ARG A 42 3.46 3.51 15.34
N LEU A 43 3.28 4.32 14.30
CA LEU A 43 2.55 3.93 13.10
C LEU A 43 3.26 4.51 11.89
N ALA A 44 3.28 3.75 10.79
CA ALA A 44 3.86 4.21 9.54
C ALA A 44 2.99 3.73 8.38
N LEU A 45 3.06 4.44 7.26
CA LEU A 45 2.42 4.03 6.02
C LEU A 45 3.49 3.76 4.97
N ILE A 46 3.27 2.70 4.19
CA ILE A 46 4.10 2.38 3.03
C ILE A 46 3.18 2.36 1.81
N ARG A 47 3.52 3.14 0.79
CA ARG A 47 2.84 3.05 -0.51
C ARG A 47 3.76 2.38 -1.50
N PHE A 48 3.22 1.39 -2.22
CA PHE A 48 3.88 0.79 -3.36
C PHE A 48 3.11 1.16 -4.61
N GLN A 49 3.82 1.49 -5.66
CA GLN A 49 3.22 1.79 -6.95
C GLN A 49 3.94 0.98 -8.03
N LEU A 50 3.17 0.22 -8.79
CA LEU A 50 3.70 -0.48 -9.95
C LEU A 50 3.56 0.42 -11.15
N LEU A 51 4.64 0.57 -11.90
CA LEU A 51 4.70 1.40 -13.10
C LEU A 51 4.97 0.49 -14.30
N PRO A 52 3.94 0.23 -15.14
CA PRO A 52 4.17 -0.59 -16.33
C PRO A 52 5.08 0.13 -17.32
N ASN A 53 6.03 -0.60 -17.90
CA ASN A 53 6.86 -0.08 -18.98
C ASN A 53 6.62 -0.85 -20.29
N ILE A 54 5.46 -1.48 -20.39
CA ILE A 54 5.00 -2.17 -21.60
C ILE A 54 3.66 -1.57 -22.03
N PRO A 55 3.27 -1.71 -23.30
CA PRO A 55 1.94 -1.28 -23.73
C PRO A 55 0.84 -1.98 -22.96
N GLU A 56 -0.33 -1.34 -22.88
CA GLU A 56 -1.43 -1.90 -22.12
C GLU A 56 -1.79 -3.29 -22.63
N ASN A 57 -1.80 -4.23 -21.71
CA ASN A 57 -2.15 -5.63 -21.94
C ASN A 57 -2.84 -6.12 -20.68
N GLU A 58 -4.14 -6.31 -20.76
CA GLU A 58 -4.93 -6.59 -19.57
C GLU A 58 -4.51 -7.87 -18.86
N SER A 59 -4.21 -8.92 -19.60
CA SER A 59 -3.77 -10.19 -19.01
C SER A 59 -2.45 -10.05 -18.27
N LEU A 60 -1.48 -9.36 -18.86
CA LEU A 60 -0.18 -9.14 -18.23
C LEU A 60 -0.30 -8.21 -17.02
N TYR A 61 -1.12 -7.18 -17.14
CA TYR A 61 -1.34 -6.24 -16.04
C TYR A 61 -2.01 -6.94 -14.86
N GLU A 62 -3.05 -7.72 -15.12
CA GLU A 62 -3.74 -8.46 -14.07
C GLU A 62 -2.81 -9.47 -13.40
N ALA A 63 -2.01 -10.18 -14.19
CA ALA A 63 -1.05 -11.14 -13.64
C ALA A 63 -0.03 -10.45 -12.72
N ALA A 64 0.47 -9.27 -13.13
CA ALA A 64 1.42 -8.51 -12.30
C ALA A 64 0.78 -8.02 -11.00
N ILE A 65 -0.46 -7.52 -11.09
CA ILE A 65 -1.19 -7.04 -9.91
C ILE A 65 -1.40 -8.20 -8.93
N LEU A 66 -1.80 -9.36 -9.42
CA LEU A 66 -1.99 -10.54 -8.56
C LEU A 66 -0.67 -11.02 -7.95
N ALA A 67 0.39 -11.05 -8.72
CA ALA A 67 1.71 -11.47 -8.22
C ALA A 67 2.21 -10.52 -7.13
N PHE A 68 2.05 -9.21 -7.36
CA PHE A 68 2.47 -8.22 -6.37
C PHE A 68 1.62 -8.31 -5.09
N ALA A 69 0.32 -8.52 -5.24
CA ALA A 69 -0.57 -8.70 -4.09
C ALA A 69 -0.15 -9.89 -3.24
N GLU A 70 0.23 -11.02 -3.88
CA GLU A 70 0.69 -12.19 -3.13
C GLU A 70 2.01 -11.90 -2.40
N LEU A 71 2.91 -11.15 -3.04
CA LEU A 71 4.14 -10.71 -2.38
C LEU A 71 3.83 -9.87 -1.15
N LEU A 72 2.91 -8.92 -1.26
CA LEU A 72 2.52 -8.06 -0.14
C LEU A 72 1.85 -8.85 0.98
N LYS A 73 1.01 -9.82 0.63
CA LYS A 73 0.37 -10.67 1.65
C LYS A 73 1.42 -11.40 2.49
N GLY A 74 2.48 -11.87 1.86
CA GLY A 74 3.57 -12.53 2.56
C GLY A 74 4.40 -11.59 3.44
N ALA A 75 4.38 -10.29 3.15
CA ALA A 75 5.12 -9.26 3.91
C ALA A 75 4.27 -8.59 4.98
N THR A 76 2.95 -8.81 4.97
CA THR A 76 2.00 -8.16 5.89
C THR A 76 1.84 -9.01 7.15
N ARG A 77 2.16 -8.43 8.31
CA ARG A 77 2.01 -9.10 9.60
C ARG A 77 0.55 -9.01 10.05
N SER A 78 0.17 -9.80 11.06
CA SER A 78 -1.21 -9.81 11.56
C SER A 78 -1.66 -8.45 12.12
N GLU A 79 -0.72 -7.66 12.64
CA GLU A 79 -1.00 -6.32 13.18
C GLU A 79 -1.01 -5.24 12.10
N ASP A 80 -0.63 -5.58 10.87
CA ASP A 80 -0.59 -4.65 9.76
C ASP A 80 -1.81 -4.82 8.86
N LEU A 81 -2.07 -3.83 8.03
CA LEU A 81 -3.13 -3.91 7.03
C LEU A 81 -2.55 -3.54 5.67
N CYS A 82 -2.89 -4.30 4.64
CA CYS A 82 -2.52 -3.98 3.27
C CYS A 82 -3.78 -3.77 2.44
N ALA A 83 -3.79 -2.70 1.66
CA ALA A 83 -4.94 -2.32 0.84
C ALA A 83 -4.51 -2.06 -0.60
N ARG A 84 -5.44 -2.27 -1.54
CA ARG A 84 -5.28 -1.83 -2.92
C ARG A 84 -6.11 -0.56 -3.09
N LEU A 85 -5.45 0.57 -3.34
CA LEU A 85 -6.11 1.88 -3.41
C LEU A 85 -6.26 2.41 -4.83
N GLY A 86 -5.64 1.78 -5.79
CA GLY A 86 -5.75 2.09 -7.21
C GLY A 86 -5.36 0.89 -8.03
N ARG A 87 -5.43 1.02 -9.37
CA ARG A 87 -5.13 -0.11 -10.25
C ARG A 87 -3.76 -0.72 -9.93
N PHE A 88 -2.75 0.13 -9.76
CA PHE A 88 -1.35 -0.26 -9.50
C PHE A 88 -0.84 0.32 -8.18
N GLU A 89 -1.73 0.71 -7.28
CA GLU A 89 -1.34 1.36 -6.04
C GLU A 89 -1.77 0.51 -4.84
N PHE A 90 -0.83 0.28 -3.94
CA PHE A 90 -1.02 -0.53 -2.74
C PHE A 90 -0.45 0.23 -1.55
N THR A 91 -1.17 0.25 -0.44
CA THR A 91 -0.71 0.95 0.76
C THR A 91 -0.87 0.07 1.98
N MET A 92 0.18 0.03 2.80
CA MET A 92 0.18 -0.70 4.06
C MET A 92 0.11 0.27 5.23
N ILE A 93 -0.67 -0.10 6.24
CA ILE A 93 -0.61 0.52 7.56
C ILE A 93 0.24 -0.41 8.42
N VAL A 94 1.35 0.09 8.94
CA VAL A 94 2.33 -0.73 9.65
C VAL A 94 2.42 -0.25 11.10
N SER A 95 2.20 -1.18 12.03
CA SER A 95 2.35 -0.91 13.47
C SER A 95 3.82 -0.98 13.85
N ALA A 96 4.58 0.06 13.49
CA ALA A 96 6.02 0.13 13.72
C ALA A 96 6.53 1.54 13.47
N GLN A 97 7.75 1.79 13.90
CA GLN A 97 8.43 3.04 13.59
C GLN A 97 8.97 3.01 12.15
N ILE A 98 9.34 4.19 11.67
CA ILE A 98 9.63 4.39 10.25
C ILE A 98 10.80 3.56 9.72
N ASP A 99 11.81 3.28 10.54
CA ASP A 99 12.95 2.47 10.10
C ASP A 99 12.55 1.02 9.83
N ILE A 100 11.65 0.47 10.62
CA ILE A 100 11.11 -0.88 10.40
C ILE A 100 10.26 -0.90 9.14
N ALA A 101 9.40 0.11 8.96
CA ALA A 101 8.59 0.24 7.77
C ALA A 101 9.48 0.36 6.52
N GLY A 102 10.55 1.14 6.60
CA GLY A 102 11.53 1.27 5.51
C GLY A 102 12.16 -0.07 5.15
N ALA A 103 12.51 -0.87 6.16
CA ALA A 103 13.09 -2.20 5.92
C ALA A 103 12.09 -3.14 5.24
N ILE A 104 10.81 -3.07 5.62
CA ILE A 104 9.76 -3.85 4.95
C ILE A 104 9.66 -3.43 3.48
N ALA A 105 9.63 -2.13 3.21
CA ALA A 105 9.52 -1.59 1.86
C ALA A 105 10.71 -2.03 0.99
N GLU A 106 11.93 -1.95 1.53
CA GLU A 106 13.13 -2.38 0.80
C GLU A 106 13.09 -3.87 0.48
N ARG A 107 12.64 -4.69 1.42
CA ARG A 107 12.53 -6.14 1.20
C ARG A 107 11.52 -6.47 0.11
N VAL A 108 10.38 -5.77 0.09
CA VAL A 108 9.39 -5.95 -0.95
C VAL A 108 9.97 -5.58 -2.31
N GLN A 109 10.62 -4.42 -2.41
CA GLN A 109 11.25 -4.01 -3.67
C GLN A 109 12.30 -5.02 -4.13
N SER A 110 13.14 -5.53 -3.21
CA SER A 110 14.17 -6.50 -3.52
C SER A 110 13.60 -7.86 -3.94
N SER A 111 12.40 -8.18 -3.50
CA SER A 111 11.73 -9.44 -3.82
C SER A 111 10.91 -9.37 -5.11
N TRP A 112 10.75 -8.18 -5.68
CA TRP A 112 9.98 -8.00 -6.91
C TRP A 112 10.92 -8.04 -8.12
N PHE A 113 10.83 -9.10 -8.90
CA PHE A 113 11.74 -9.35 -10.02
C PHE A 113 11.13 -9.11 -11.39
N GLU A 114 9.90 -8.62 -11.45
CA GLU A 114 9.22 -8.40 -12.73
C GLU A 114 9.76 -7.15 -13.41
N THR A 115 10.45 -7.32 -14.55
CA THR A 115 11.12 -6.21 -15.24
C THR A 115 10.17 -5.30 -16.01
N ASN A 116 8.97 -5.80 -16.34
CA ASN A 116 7.98 -5.02 -17.09
C ASN A 116 7.17 -4.06 -16.19
N PHE A 117 7.38 -4.11 -14.89
CA PHE A 117 6.66 -3.27 -13.93
C PHE A 117 7.65 -2.81 -12.87
N LEU A 118 7.99 -1.54 -12.90
CA LEU A 118 8.85 -0.96 -11.88
C LEU A 118 8.07 -0.80 -10.58
N CYS A 119 8.65 -1.21 -9.46
CA CYS A 119 8.04 -1.04 -8.15
C CYS A 119 8.66 0.16 -7.44
N GLN A 120 7.89 1.22 -7.25
CA GLN A 120 8.31 2.36 -6.43
C GLN A 120 7.68 2.25 -5.05
N ALA A 121 8.41 2.68 -4.03
CA ALA A 121 7.95 2.65 -2.65
C ALA A 121 8.14 3.99 -1.98
N TYR A 122 7.21 4.34 -1.10
CA TYR A 122 7.20 5.60 -0.33
C TYR A 122 6.85 5.26 1.11
N VAL A 123 7.54 5.87 2.07
CA VAL A 123 7.33 5.59 3.49
C VAL A 123 7.19 6.90 4.25
N VAL A 124 6.18 7.00 5.09
CA VAL A 124 6.02 8.12 6.01
C VAL A 124 5.67 7.59 7.39
N SER A 125 6.15 8.28 8.42
CA SER A 125 5.66 8.04 9.77
C SER A 125 4.30 8.70 9.92
N ALA A 126 3.42 8.15 10.75
CA ALA A 126 2.09 8.68 10.97
C ALA A 126 1.97 9.14 12.42
N SER A 127 1.40 10.33 12.61
CA SER A 127 1.09 10.84 13.94
C SER A 127 -0.39 10.63 14.23
N GLY A 128 -0.71 10.14 15.44
CA GLY A 128 -2.09 10.01 15.87
C GLY A 128 -2.87 11.33 15.90
N LYS A 129 -2.16 12.46 15.85
CA LYS A 129 -2.78 13.78 15.81
C LYS A 129 -3.18 14.22 14.41
N GLU A 130 -2.70 13.52 13.38
CA GLU A 130 -3.04 13.83 12.00
C GLU A 130 -4.33 13.10 11.60
N SER A 131 -5.07 13.71 10.67
CA SER A 131 -6.19 13.03 10.03
C SER A 131 -5.65 12.08 8.94
N PRO A 132 -6.45 11.09 8.52
CA PRO A 132 -6.06 10.26 7.39
C PRO A 132 -5.70 11.07 6.14
N LEU A 133 -6.46 12.12 5.83
CA LEU A 133 -6.20 12.95 4.66
C LEU A 133 -4.86 13.66 4.76
N GLU A 134 -4.51 14.18 5.94
CA GLU A 134 -3.23 14.85 6.13
C GLU A 134 -2.05 13.92 5.89
N ILE A 135 -2.13 12.69 6.41
CA ILE A 135 -1.06 11.71 6.23
C ILE A 135 -0.95 11.28 4.75
N LEU A 136 -2.09 11.05 4.10
CA LEU A 136 -2.10 10.66 2.70
C LEU A 136 -1.55 11.78 1.81
N ASN A 137 -1.81 13.03 2.15
CA ASN A 137 -1.22 14.17 1.44
C ASN A 137 0.30 14.21 1.61
N ARG A 138 0.81 13.91 2.82
CA ARG A 138 2.26 13.83 3.04
C ARG A 138 2.87 12.67 2.26
N LEU A 139 2.17 11.57 2.18
CA LEU A 139 2.62 10.41 1.41
C LEU A 139 2.72 10.75 -0.08
N ASP A 140 1.76 11.54 -0.60
CA ASP A 140 1.79 11.98 -2.01
C ASP A 140 3.01 12.82 -2.31
N GLY A 141 3.51 13.59 -1.35
CA GLY A 141 4.68 14.44 -1.51
C GLY A 141 6.00 13.82 -1.09
N ALA A 142 5.98 12.58 -0.59
CA ALA A 142 7.19 11.93 -0.11
C ALA A 142 8.10 11.52 -1.27
N PRO A 143 9.43 11.54 -1.08
CA PRO A 143 10.34 11.04 -2.11
C PRO A 143 10.26 9.52 -2.20
N ALA A 144 10.42 8.99 -3.40
CA ALA A 144 10.50 7.54 -3.59
C ALA A 144 11.76 7.00 -2.92
N LEU A 145 11.66 5.80 -2.33
CA LEU A 145 12.82 5.11 -1.81
C LEU A 145 13.72 4.70 -2.97
N LYS A 146 15.03 4.72 -2.75
CA LYS A 146 15.98 4.21 -3.73
C LYS A 146 15.78 2.70 -3.83
N GLY A 147 15.56 2.22 -5.04
CA GLY A 147 15.44 0.80 -5.29
C GLY A 147 16.75 0.07 -5.09
N PRO A 148 16.72 -1.25 -5.04
CA PRO A 148 17.92 -2.05 -4.90
C PRO A 148 18.84 -1.96 -6.10
#